data_39ee40f8edc139648e45559e811fbf18
#
_entry.id   39ee40f8edc139648e45559e811fbf18
#
_cell.length_a   1.000
_cell.length_b   1.000
_cell.length_c   1.000
_cell.angle_alpha   90.00
_cell.angle_beta   90.00
_cell.angle_gamma   90.00
#
_symmetry.space_group_name_H-M   'P 1'
#
loop_
_entity.id
_entity.type
_entity.pdbx_description
1 polymer ?
#
loop_
_entity_poly.entity_id
_entity_poly.type
_entity_poly.pdbx_seq_one_letter_code
_entity_poly.pdbx_strand_id
1 'polypeptide(L)'
;MATSAHDYTYPAYAKIIHLGLAIFGIAAYLTAELAEDGNTNFGYLLHAYLGLSLVTFMAIRIIIGAFSSDTLSFRGWSPFSRHQWQLALLDFRSLLKLQIPEHGHHQGLAGITQAFGLIVFTWMALTGTGLFMLDTGGENELFELIEELHEIGETLIPLYLGLH
;
A
#
# COMPACT_ATOMS: atom_id res chain seq x y z
N MET A 1 25.51 28.95 -11.91
CA MET A 1 25.54 28.42 -10.52
C MET A 1 24.66 27.18 -10.51
N ALA A 2 25.26 26.01 -10.49
CA ALA A 2 24.52 24.76 -10.39
C ALA A 2 24.00 24.64 -8.95
N THR A 3 22.70 24.70 -8.75
CA THR A 3 22.06 24.36 -7.50
C THR A 3 22.31 22.87 -7.26
N SER A 4 23.13 22.58 -6.24
CA SER A 4 23.36 21.22 -5.77
C SER A 4 22.01 20.54 -5.55
N ALA A 5 21.78 19.41 -6.24
CA ALA A 5 20.72 18.50 -5.91
C ALA A 5 20.89 18.17 -4.41
N HIS A 6 19.98 18.65 -3.58
CA HIS A 6 19.94 18.27 -2.18
C HIS A 6 19.71 16.75 -2.17
N ASP A 7 20.69 16.02 -1.70
CA ASP A 7 20.59 14.58 -1.42
C ASP A 7 19.52 14.40 -0.33
N TYR A 8 18.27 14.29 -0.75
CA TYR A 8 17.15 14.00 0.14
C TYR A 8 17.22 12.53 0.53
N THR A 9 17.93 12.26 1.60
CA THR A 9 17.91 10.92 2.19
C THR A 9 16.68 10.79 3.09
N TYR A 10 15.83 9.79 2.77
CA TYR A 10 14.70 9.46 3.64
C TYR A 10 15.19 9.12 5.06
N PRO A 11 14.49 9.60 6.09
CA PRO A 11 14.81 9.26 7.47
C PRO A 11 14.70 7.75 7.70
N ALA A 12 15.48 7.22 8.64
CA ALA A 12 15.56 5.78 8.90
C ALA A 12 14.19 5.15 9.18
N TYR A 13 13.33 5.84 9.94
CA TYR A 13 11.99 5.34 10.23
C TYR A 13 11.12 5.16 8.97
N ALA A 14 11.24 6.04 7.97
CA ALA A 14 10.51 5.93 6.71
C ALA A 14 10.93 4.68 5.93
N LYS A 15 12.24 4.38 5.92
CA LYS A 15 12.79 3.16 5.30
C LYS A 15 12.32 1.91 6.02
N ILE A 16 12.28 1.92 7.36
CA ILE A 16 11.80 0.79 8.17
C ILE A 16 10.31 0.53 7.91
N ILE A 17 9.49 1.58 7.89
CA ILE A 17 8.05 1.44 7.58
C ILE A 17 7.87 0.87 6.17
N HIS A 18 8.57 1.41 5.17
CA HIS A 18 8.48 0.91 3.80
C HIS A 18 8.92 -0.55 3.69
N LEU A 19 10.02 -0.91 4.33
CA LEU A 19 10.52 -2.28 4.36
C LEU A 19 9.52 -3.23 5.03
N GLY A 20 8.92 -2.81 6.16
CA GLY A 20 7.87 -3.58 6.83
C GLY A 20 6.65 -3.79 5.95
N LEU A 21 6.14 -2.74 5.30
CA LEU A 21 5.04 -2.84 4.34
C LEU A 21 5.37 -3.77 3.17
N ALA A 22 6.59 -3.68 2.62
CA ALA A 22 7.02 -4.52 1.51
C ALA A 22 7.14 -5.99 1.93
N ILE A 23 7.84 -6.29 3.02
CA ILE A 23 8.06 -7.67 3.48
C ILE A 23 6.72 -8.33 3.84
N PHE A 24 5.94 -7.70 4.72
CA PHE A 24 4.70 -8.29 5.20
C PHE A 24 3.61 -8.30 4.12
N GLY A 25 3.54 -7.29 3.26
CA GLY A 25 2.60 -7.24 2.15
C GLY A 25 2.89 -8.32 1.10
N ILE A 26 4.15 -8.48 0.68
CA ILE A 26 4.54 -9.52 -0.27
C ILE A 26 4.38 -10.91 0.34
N ALA A 27 4.82 -11.10 1.60
CA ALA A 27 4.71 -12.39 2.27
C ALA A 27 3.24 -12.80 2.48
N ALA A 28 2.37 -11.88 2.89
CA ALA A 28 0.93 -12.14 2.99
C ALA A 28 0.34 -12.52 1.62
N TYR A 29 0.64 -11.76 0.57
CA TYR A 29 0.19 -12.08 -0.79
C TYR A 29 0.63 -13.47 -1.25
N LEU A 30 1.90 -13.83 -1.07
CA LEU A 30 2.43 -15.14 -1.47
C LEU A 30 1.89 -16.33 -0.66
N THR A 31 1.29 -16.06 0.49
CA THR A 31 0.70 -17.09 1.36
C THR A 31 -0.83 -17.14 1.27
N ALA A 32 -1.45 -16.36 0.39
CA ALA A 32 -2.91 -16.29 0.25
C ALA A 32 -3.50 -17.68 -0.09
N GLU A 33 -2.96 -18.36 -1.10
CA GLU A 33 -3.42 -19.70 -1.50
C GLU A 33 -3.33 -20.74 -0.37
N LEU A 34 -2.39 -20.57 0.58
CA LEU A 34 -2.26 -21.46 1.73
C LEU A 34 -3.38 -21.26 2.77
N ALA A 35 -4.11 -20.16 2.67
CA ALA A 35 -5.21 -19.85 3.57
C ALA A 35 -6.54 -20.51 3.15
N GLU A 36 -6.68 -20.93 1.91
CA GLU A 36 -7.92 -21.51 1.35
C GLU A 36 -8.32 -22.84 2.01
N ASP A 37 -7.36 -23.59 2.55
CA ASP A 37 -7.60 -24.92 3.15
C ASP A 37 -8.31 -24.88 4.52
N GLY A 38 -8.74 -23.70 5.00
CA GLY A 38 -9.52 -23.52 6.23
C GLY A 38 -8.73 -22.98 7.42
N ASN A 39 -9.49 -22.41 8.34
CA ASN A 39 -9.06 -21.54 9.44
C ASN A 39 -8.25 -22.22 10.58
N THR A 40 -8.06 -23.53 10.55
CA THR A 40 -7.28 -24.25 11.58
C THR A 40 -5.92 -24.72 11.08
N ASN A 41 -5.60 -24.54 9.82
CA ASN A 41 -4.33 -24.99 9.27
C ASN A 41 -3.20 -23.97 9.46
N PHE A 42 -1.97 -24.44 9.36
CA PHE A 42 -0.77 -23.60 9.49
C PHE A 42 -0.73 -22.50 8.41
N GLY A 43 -1.21 -22.77 7.20
CA GLY A 43 -1.22 -21.82 6.09
C GLY A 43 -2.09 -20.60 6.37
N TYR A 44 -3.31 -20.84 6.86
CA TYR A 44 -4.22 -19.77 7.28
C TYR A 44 -3.59 -18.91 8.39
N LEU A 45 -3.07 -19.54 9.45
CA LEU A 45 -2.46 -18.79 10.54
C LEU A 45 -1.25 -17.98 10.09
N LEU A 46 -0.43 -18.53 9.20
CA LEU A 46 0.71 -17.83 8.63
C LEU A 46 0.27 -16.60 7.86
N HIS A 47 -0.68 -16.74 6.92
CA HIS A 47 -1.26 -15.63 6.16
C HIS A 47 -1.86 -14.56 7.09
N ALA A 48 -2.69 -14.96 8.04
CA ALA A 48 -3.36 -14.07 8.97
C ALA A 48 -2.37 -13.25 9.82
N TYR A 49 -1.34 -13.86 10.39
CA TYR A 49 -0.34 -13.14 11.19
C TYR A 49 0.56 -12.23 10.36
N LEU A 50 0.89 -12.62 9.12
CA LEU A 50 1.60 -11.74 8.19
C LEU A 50 0.73 -10.53 7.82
N GLY A 51 -0.57 -10.75 7.55
CA GLY A 51 -1.54 -9.69 7.30
C GLY A 51 -1.71 -8.75 8.49
N LEU A 52 -1.86 -9.27 9.71
CA LEU A 52 -1.95 -8.45 10.93
C LEU A 52 -0.66 -7.64 11.20
N SER A 53 0.51 -8.20 10.84
CA SER A 53 1.77 -7.46 10.89
C SER A 53 1.77 -6.30 9.89
N LEU A 54 1.27 -6.53 8.67
CA LEU A 54 1.06 -5.48 7.67
C LEU A 54 0.13 -4.37 8.19
N VAL A 55 -0.99 -4.73 8.86
CA VAL A 55 -1.92 -3.76 9.50
C VAL A 55 -1.18 -2.83 10.44
N THR A 56 -0.26 -3.36 11.25
CA THR A 56 0.52 -2.55 12.20
C THR A 56 1.38 -1.50 11.47
N PHE A 57 2.14 -1.91 10.44
CA PHE A 57 2.95 -0.97 9.67
C PHE A 57 2.09 0.02 8.88
N MET A 58 0.94 -0.41 8.37
CA MET A 58 0.00 0.46 7.67
C MET A 58 -0.59 1.52 8.60
N ALA A 59 -1.01 1.14 9.82
CA ALA A 59 -1.51 2.08 10.83
C ALA A 59 -0.44 3.13 11.17
N ILE A 60 0.80 2.71 11.42
CA ILE A 60 1.93 3.62 11.66
C ILE A 60 2.12 4.57 10.45
N ARG A 61 2.09 4.04 9.22
CA ARG A 61 2.24 4.84 8.00
C ARG A 61 1.15 5.90 7.85
N ILE A 62 -0.10 5.54 8.13
CA ILE A 62 -1.25 6.45 8.06
C ILE A 62 -1.15 7.52 9.14
N ILE A 63 -0.85 7.15 10.39
CA ILE A 63 -0.70 8.09 11.51
C ILE A 63 0.40 9.11 11.20
N ILE A 64 1.58 8.66 10.80
CA ILE A 64 2.68 9.55 10.44
C ILE A 64 2.28 10.43 9.25
N GLY A 65 1.64 9.89 8.22
CA GLY A 65 1.20 10.65 7.06
C GLY A 65 0.19 11.75 7.39
N ALA A 66 -0.69 11.51 8.35
CA ALA A 66 -1.72 12.45 8.78
C ALA A 66 -1.18 13.56 9.70
N PHE A 67 -0.27 13.23 10.61
CA PHE A 67 0.14 14.13 11.71
C PHE A 67 1.56 14.69 11.55
N SER A 68 2.43 14.08 10.74
CA SER A 68 3.78 14.61 10.49
C SER A 68 3.75 15.79 9.53
N SER A 69 4.73 16.67 9.68
CA SER A 69 5.07 17.71 8.71
C SER A 69 6.21 17.32 7.75
N ASP A 70 6.73 16.10 7.91
CA ASP A 70 7.89 15.59 7.17
C ASP A 70 7.55 15.06 5.78
N THR A 71 8.54 14.44 5.14
CA THR A 71 8.46 13.84 3.79
C THR A 71 7.35 12.80 3.63
N LEU A 72 6.91 12.15 4.72
CA LEU A 72 5.81 11.18 4.70
C LEU A 72 4.43 11.81 4.83
N SER A 73 4.33 13.13 5.03
CA SER A 73 3.08 13.85 5.19
C SER A 73 2.21 13.77 3.93
N PHE A 74 0.92 13.50 4.11
CA PHE A 74 -0.05 13.49 3.01
C PHE A 74 -0.26 14.88 2.38
N ARG A 75 0.10 15.96 3.09
CA ARG A 75 -0.09 17.34 2.61
C ARG A 75 0.77 17.67 1.40
N GLY A 76 1.96 17.05 1.29
CA GLY A 76 2.93 17.39 0.23
C GLY A 76 2.63 16.75 -1.13
N TRP A 77 1.83 15.66 -1.16
CA TRP A 77 1.63 14.85 -2.37
C TRP A 77 0.19 14.35 -2.55
N SER A 78 -0.77 14.97 -1.90
CA SER A 78 -2.17 14.56 -1.94
C SER A 78 -2.68 14.37 -3.39
N PRO A 79 -3.25 13.20 -3.74
CA PRO A 79 -3.80 12.94 -5.07
C PRO A 79 -5.04 13.78 -5.39
N PHE A 80 -5.59 14.48 -4.40
CA PHE A 80 -6.78 15.33 -4.57
C PHE A 80 -6.47 16.71 -5.17
N SER A 81 -5.18 17.06 -5.37
CA SER A 81 -4.83 18.34 -5.98
C SER A 81 -4.81 18.25 -7.51
N ARG A 82 -5.39 19.25 -8.18
CA ARG A 82 -5.34 19.36 -9.66
C ARG A 82 -3.90 19.42 -10.17
N HIS A 83 -3.01 20.02 -9.41
CA HIS A 83 -1.60 20.12 -9.75
C HIS A 83 -0.94 18.74 -9.85
N GLN A 84 -1.24 17.84 -8.91
CA GLN A 84 -0.70 16.47 -8.90
C GLN A 84 -1.10 15.70 -10.17
N TRP A 85 -2.36 15.82 -10.59
CA TRP A 85 -2.84 15.17 -11.81
C TRP A 85 -2.21 15.77 -13.08
N GLN A 86 -1.96 17.08 -13.13
CA GLN A 86 -1.25 17.71 -14.24
C GLN A 86 0.18 17.19 -14.36
N LEU A 87 0.90 17.08 -13.23
CA LEU A 87 2.24 16.49 -13.20
C LEU A 87 2.22 15.03 -13.64
N ALA A 88 1.27 14.23 -13.16
CA ALA A 88 1.14 12.84 -13.57
C ALA A 88 0.89 12.66 -15.07
N LEU A 89 0.08 13.53 -15.68
CA LEU A 89 -0.12 13.53 -17.13
C LEU A 89 1.15 13.90 -17.90
N LEU A 90 1.95 14.84 -17.38
CA LEU A 90 3.24 15.19 -17.96
C LEU A 90 4.22 14.02 -17.85
N ASP A 91 4.28 13.36 -16.69
CA ASP A 91 5.10 12.18 -16.48
C ASP A 91 4.73 11.07 -17.45
N PHE A 92 3.45 10.76 -17.56
CA PHE A 92 2.96 9.76 -18.49
C PHE A 92 3.37 10.05 -19.95
N ARG A 93 3.24 11.32 -20.37
CA ARG A 93 3.68 11.75 -21.72
C ARG A 93 5.19 11.63 -21.90
N SER A 94 5.97 11.91 -20.85
CA SER A 94 7.44 11.77 -20.87
C SER A 94 7.85 10.31 -21.00
N LEU A 95 7.19 9.41 -20.25
CA LEU A 95 7.42 7.98 -20.34
C LEU A 95 7.09 7.41 -21.72
N LEU A 96 6.02 7.88 -22.38
CA LEU A 96 5.71 7.50 -23.76
C LEU A 96 6.79 7.93 -24.75
N LYS A 97 7.60 8.95 -24.41
CA LYS A 97 8.76 9.42 -25.18
C LYS A 97 10.08 8.77 -24.71
N LEU A 98 10.02 7.77 -23.82
CA LEU A 98 11.18 7.14 -23.19
C LEU A 98 12.08 8.14 -22.43
N GLN A 99 11.48 9.19 -21.88
CA GLN A 99 12.16 10.19 -21.05
C GLN A 99 11.78 9.97 -19.59
N ILE A 100 12.77 9.93 -18.70
CA ILE A 100 12.54 9.78 -17.27
C ILE A 100 12.06 11.14 -16.72
N PRO A 101 10.89 11.20 -16.05
CA PRO A 101 10.41 12.43 -15.42
C PRO A 101 11.35 12.86 -14.28
N GLU A 102 11.70 14.16 -14.25
CA GLU A 102 12.53 14.75 -13.18
C GLU A 102 11.64 15.67 -12.32
N HIS A 103 10.86 15.09 -11.42
CA HIS A 103 10.06 15.85 -10.46
C HIS A 103 10.51 15.58 -9.02
N GLY A 104 10.10 16.46 -8.09
CA GLY A 104 10.35 16.28 -6.66
C GLY A 104 9.70 15.01 -6.11
N HIS A 105 10.17 14.57 -4.94
CA HIS A 105 9.70 13.34 -4.29
C HIS A 105 8.17 13.30 -4.14
N HIS A 106 7.57 12.15 -4.47
CA HIS A 106 6.12 11.88 -4.38
C HIS A 106 5.24 12.81 -5.21
N GLN A 107 5.76 13.43 -6.28
CA GLN A 107 4.98 14.23 -7.20
C GLN A 107 4.68 13.46 -8.49
N GLY A 108 3.67 13.91 -9.22
CA GLY A 108 3.30 13.31 -10.48
C GLY A 108 2.82 11.86 -10.36
N LEU A 109 3.30 11.02 -11.25
CA LEU A 109 2.90 9.62 -11.34
C LEU A 109 3.30 8.82 -10.10
N ALA A 110 4.48 9.10 -9.53
CA ALA A 110 4.95 8.44 -8.31
C ALA A 110 4.01 8.69 -7.11
N GLY A 111 3.50 9.93 -6.96
CA GLY A 111 2.54 10.25 -5.90
C GLY A 111 1.20 9.54 -6.09
N ILE A 112 0.72 9.40 -7.33
CA ILE A 112 -0.51 8.66 -7.63
C ILE A 112 -0.34 7.16 -7.35
N THR A 113 0.78 6.57 -7.76
CA THR A 113 1.11 5.17 -7.47
C THR A 113 1.18 4.93 -5.96
N GLN A 114 1.79 5.85 -5.21
CA GLN A 114 1.81 5.77 -3.74
C GLN A 114 0.41 5.85 -3.13
N ALA A 115 -0.45 6.75 -3.62
CA ALA A 115 -1.84 6.86 -3.16
C ALA A 115 -2.61 5.56 -3.43
N PHE A 116 -2.46 5.01 -4.63
CA PHE A 116 -3.08 3.75 -5.01
C PHE A 116 -2.64 2.62 -4.08
N GLY A 117 -1.33 2.47 -3.83
CA GLY A 117 -0.83 1.46 -2.88
C GLY A 117 -1.39 1.63 -1.46
N LEU A 118 -1.46 2.86 -0.95
CA LEU A 118 -2.05 3.12 0.36
C LEU A 118 -3.54 2.73 0.42
N ILE A 119 -4.31 2.98 -0.63
CA ILE A 119 -5.71 2.60 -0.72
C ILE A 119 -5.83 1.07 -0.73
N VAL A 120 -5.10 0.39 -1.62
CA VAL A 120 -5.14 -1.08 -1.75
C VAL A 120 -4.75 -1.75 -0.43
N PHE A 121 -3.59 -1.40 0.14
CA PHE A 121 -3.15 -2.04 1.38
C PHE A 121 -3.99 -1.67 2.61
N THR A 122 -4.59 -0.47 2.65
CA THR A 122 -5.57 -0.13 3.69
C THR A 122 -6.83 -0.97 3.55
N TRP A 123 -7.32 -1.15 2.34
CA TRP A 123 -8.44 -2.03 2.03
C TRP A 123 -8.16 -3.46 2.49
N MET A 124 -7.01 -4.04 2.09
CA MET A 124 -6.60 -5.38 2.51
C MET A 124 -6.45 -5.51 4.03
N ALA A 125 -5.90 -4.49 4.68
CA ALA A 125 -5.77 -4.45 6.14
C ALA A 125 -7.13 -4.47 6.85
N LEU A 126 -8.09 -3.70 6.37
CA LEU A 126 -9.43 -3.64 6.96
C LEU A 126 -10.22 -4.93 6.72
N THR A 127 -10.25 -5.43 5.49
CA THR A 127 -10.98 -6.66 5.16
C THR A 127 -10.35 -7.87 5.80
N GLY A 128 -9.02 -8.04 5.75
CA GLY A 128 -8.32 -9.15 6.41
C GLY A 128 -8.48 -9.14 7.93
N THR A 129 -8.45 -7.96 8.56
CA THR A 129 -8.76 -7.85 10.01
C THR A 129 -10.22 -8.23 10.28
N GLY A 130 -11.15 -7.81 9.41
CA GLY A 130 -12.57 -8.17 9.51
C GLY A 130 -12.77 -9.68 9.44
N LEU A 131 -12.15 -10.36 8.47
CA LEU A 131 -12.19 -11.82 8.33
C LEU A 131 -11.65 -12.50 9.58
N PHE A 132 -10.48 -12.09 10.06
CA PHE A 132 -9.88 -12.66 11.26
C PHE A 132 -10.76 -12.51 12.52
N MET A 133 -11.48 -11.39 12.65
CA MET A 133 -12.35 -11.14 13.80
C MET A 133 -13.73 -11.83 13.70
N LEU A 134 -14.24 -12.06 12.49
CA LEU A 134 -15.56 -12.65 12.23
C LEU A 134 -15.50 -14.15 12.03
N ASP A 135 -14.32 -14.76 11.98
CA ASP A 135 -14.13 -16.19 11.83
C ASP A 135 -14.58 -16.94 13.09
N THR A 136 -15.89 -17.22 13.14
CA THR A 136 -16.55 -17.94 14.25
C THR A 136 -16.90 -19.37 13.89
N GLY A 137 -16.52 -19.84 12.69
CA GLY A 137 -16.78 -21.21 12.22
C GLY A 137 -18.26 -21.48 11.83
N GLY A 138 -19.07 -20.44 11.63
CA GLY A 138 -20.48 -20.54 11.20
C GLY A 138 -20.76 -19.73 9.94
N GLU A 139 -21.86 -20.05 9.25
CA GLU A 139 -22.35 -19.27 8.12
C GLU A 139 -22.68 -17.82 8.58
N ASN A 140 -22.04 -16.86 7.96
CA ASN A 140 -22.18 -15.44 8.27
C ASN A 140 -22.14 -14.62 6.99
N GLU A 141 -23.26 -14.07 6.57
CA GLU A 141 -23.38 -13.23 5.35
C GLU A 141 -22.38 -12.06 5.34
N LEU A 142 -22.06 -11.51 6.52
CA LEU A 142 -21.07 -10.44 6.62
C LEU A 142 -19.64 -10.97 6.37
N PHE A 143 -19.34 -12.18 6.84
CA PHE A 143 -18.04 -12.82 6.57
C PHE A 143 -17.86 -13.04 5.06
N GLU A 144 -18.85 -13.63 4.40
CA GLU A 144 -18.85 -13.88 2.94
C GLU A 144 -18.64 -12.58 2.14
N LEU A 145 -19.37 -11.50 2.52
CA LEU A 145 -19.20 -10.19 1.87
C LEU A 145 -17.79 -9.64 2.04
N ILE A 146 -17.21 -9.75 3.24
CA ILE A 146 -15.87 -9.24 3.49
C ILE A 146 -14.81 -10.09 2.77
N GLU A 147 -15.05 -11.40 2.65
CA GLU A 147 -14.21 -12.33 1.91
C GLU A 147 -14.16 -11.94 0.42
N GLU A 148 -15.31 -11.76 -0.23
CA GLU A 148 -15.39 -11.27 -1.62
C GLU A 148 -14.65 -9.92 -1.81
N LEU A 149 -14.82 -9.01 -0.86
CA LEU A 149 -14.12 -7.73 -0.88
C LEU A 149 -12.61 -7.89 -0.71
N HIS A 150 -12.16 -8.86 0.08
CA HIS A 150 -10.74 -9.16 0.27
C HIS A 150 -10.13 -9.72 -1.01
N GLU A 151 -10.78 -10.69 -1.65
CA GLU A 151 -10.37 -11.27 -2.93
C GLU A 151 -10.26 -10.23 -4.05
N ILE A 152 -11.25 -9.30 -4.14
CA ILE A 152 -11.17 -8.17 -5.08
C ILE A 152 -9.92 -7.33 -4.81
N GLY A 153 -9.63 -7.04 -3.54
CA GLY A 153 -8.46 -6.29 -3.13
C GLY A 153 -7.14 -6.99 -3.51
N GLU A 154 -7.11 -8.32 -3.38
CA GLU A 154 -5.95 -9.14 -3.72
C GLU A 154 -5.58 -9.01 -5.21
N THR A 155 -6.56 -8.97 -6.11
CA THR A 155 -6.31 -8.79 -7.56
C THR A 155 -5.64 -7.46 -7.91
N LEU A 156 -5.74 -6.45 -7.03
CA LEU A 156 -5.13 -5.14 -7.22
C LEU A 156 -3.64 -5.10 -6.82
N ILE A 157 -3.18 -6.07 -6.02
CA ILE A 157 -1.78 -6.11 -5.54
C ILE A 157 -0.78 -6.27 -6.69
N PRO A 158 -0.93 -7.24 -7.63
CA PRO A 158 -0.04 -7.37 -8.77
C PRO A 158 -0.04 -6.12 -9.65
N LEU A 159 -1.20 -5.48 -9.84
CA LEU A 159 -1.30 -4.23 -10.58
C LEU A 159 -0.47 -3.12 -9.91
N TYR A 160 -0.61 -2.98 -8.58
CA TYR A 160 0.18 -2.03 -7.81
C TYR A 160 1.69 -2.31 -7.92
N LEU A 161 2.11 -3.57 -7.73
CA LEU A 161 3.51 -3.95 -7.83
C LEU A 161 4.11 -3.69 -9.21
N GLY A 162 3.32 -3.88 -10.28
CA GLY A 162 3.74 -3.58 -11.64
C GLY A 162 3.88 -2.08 -11.93
N LEU A 163 3.15 -1.23 -11.20
CA LEU A 163 3.23 0.23 -11.31
C LEU A 163 4.32 0.84 -10.42
N HIS A 164 4.71 0.13 -9.35
CA HIS A 164 5.67 0.58 -8.34
C HIS A 164 7.11 0.36 -8.77
#